data_b373a48de8bbcd6c5f12cb8dee21fd9c
#
_entry.id   b373a48de8bbcd6c5f12cb8dee21fd9c
#
_cell.length_a   1.000
_cell.length_b   1.000
_cell.length_c   1.000
_cell.angle_alpha   90.00
_cell.angle_beta   90.00
_cell.angle_gamma   90.00
#
_symmetry.space_group_name_H-M   'P 1'
#
loop_
_entity.id
_entity.type
_entity.pdbx_description
1 polymer ?
#
loop_
_entity_poly.entity_id
_entity_poly.type
_entity_poly.pdbx_seq_one_letter_code
_entity_poly.pdbx_strand_id
1 'polypeptide(L)'
;MNAVDLPSPNHAPRPADAAIDVLVLHYTELSLKESLDLLCDGTREHRVSAHYVLAEDGMVHRLVPEDRVAWHAGRSHWRGREALNATSVGVEIVNLHGDRHDYPIQQIAALIELCRGIIGRHPAIVPRNVVGHSDIAPKRKIDPGIRFPWATLAASGIGLWPRPGARPLVGDVQAALQCLGYPPAFGVATEDIVAAFQRRFRPAKVDGIADPETRALLGDLLEQVGAQA
;
A
#
# COMPACT_ATOMS: atom_id res chain seq x y z
N MET A 1 16.56 2.31 14.07
CA MET A 1 16.04 3.09 12.95
C MET A 1 16.32 4.57 13.17
N ASN A 2 16.95 5.25 12.20
CA ASN A 2 17.19 6.70 12.25
C ASN A 2 15.89 7.42 11.89
N ALA A 3 15.43 8.34 12.75
CA ALA A 3 14.20 9.06 12.53
C ALA A 3 14.29 10.53 12.97
N VAL A 4 13.63 11.42 12.23
CA VAL A 4 13.55 12.85 12.48
C VAL A 4 12.08 13.26 12.55
N ASP A 5 11.72 14.11 13.51
CA ASP A 5 10.38 14.69 13.60
C ASP A 5 10.29 15.96 12.75
N LEU A 6 9.33 15.98 11.84
CA LEU A 6 8.97 17.14 11.01
C LEU A 6 7.43 17.23 10.97
N PRO A 7 6.78 17.79 12.01
CA PRO A 7 5.34 17.76 12.11
C PRO A 7 4.63 18.48 10.95
N SER A 8 3.72 17.78 10.28
CA SER A 8 2.84 18.34 9.27
C SER A 8 1.58 18.92 9.93
N PRO A 9 1.11 20.11 9.54
CA PRO A 9 -0.18 20.65 9.99
C PRO A 9 -1.38 19.96 9.28
N ASN A 10 -1.12 19.12 8.28
CA ASN A 10 -2.13 18.53 7.41
C ASN A 10 -2.67 17.22 8.01
N HIS A 11 -3.51 17.32 9.05
CA HIS A 11 -4.11 16.15 9.69
C HIS A 11 -5.45 16.49 10.34
N ALA A 12 -6.21 15.45 10.71
CA ALA A 12 -7.46 15.57 11.46
C ALA A 12 -7.48 14.61 12.67
N PRO A 13 -8.38 14.79 13.65
CA PRO A 13 -8.64 13.76 14.65
C PRO A 13 -9.13 12.46 14.00
N ARG A 14 -8.71 11.29 14.52
CA ARG A 14 -9.36 10.03 14.13
C ARG A 14 -10.73 9.92 14.80
N PRO A 15 -11.74 9.33 14.11
CA PRO A 15 -12.95 8.89 14.78
C PRO A 15 -12.62 7.98 15.96
N ALA A 16 -13.34 8.10 17.07
CA ALA A 16 -13.02 7.39 18.31
C ALA A 16 -13.12 5.86 18.20
N ASP A 17 -13.91 5.38 17.26
CA ASP A 17 -14.15 3.95 16.96
C ASP A 17 -13.31 3.43 15.78
N ALA A 18 -12.50 4.27 15.16
CA ALA A 18 -11.68 3.89 14.02
C ALA A 18 -10.44 3.11 14.46
N ALA A 19 -10.49 1.79 14.36
CA ALA A 19 -9.30 0.95 14.51
C ALA A 19 -8.34 1.16 13.34
N ILE A 20 -7.04 1.27 13.64
CA ILE A 20 -5.98 1.29 12.62
C ILE A 20 -5.68 -0.17 12.26
N ASP A 21 -6.06 -0.59 11.06
CA ASP A 21 -5.93 -1.97 10.60
C ASP A 21 -5.41 -2.09 9.16
N VAL A 22 -5.04 -0.98 8.51
CA VAL A 22 -4.45 -0.96 7.17
C VAL A 22 -3.12 -0.20 7.18
N LEU A 23 -2.11 -0.73 6.52
CA LEU A 23 -0.86 -0.05 6.18
C LEU A 23 -0.81 0.16 4.68
N VAL A 24 -0.72 1.43 4.25
CA VAL A 24 -0.67 1.79 2.82
C VAL A 24 0.73 2.29 2.47
N LEU A 25 1.33 1.66 1.47
CA LEU A 25 2.64 2.02 0.94
C LEU A 25 2.49 2.79 -0.36
N HIS A 26 3.22 3.91 -0.44
CA HIS A 26 3.22 4.84 -1.57
C HIS A 26 4.63 5.06 -2.10
N TYR A 27 4.76 5.65 -3.28
CA TYR A 27 5.96 6.36 -3.69
C TYR A 27 5.63 7.83 -4.00
N THR A 28 6.63 8.69 -3.90
CA THR A 28 6.42 10.15 -3.98
C THR A 28 6.41 10.70 -5.41
N GLU A 29 7.13 10.10 -6.36
CA GLU A 29 7.51 10.70 -7.68
C GLU A 29 8.15 12.10 -7.56
N LEU A 30 8.64 12.44 -6.38
CA LEU A 30 9.26 13.71 -6.02
C LEU A 30 10.57 13.44 -5.26
N SER A 31 11.47 14.39 -5.26
CA SER A 31 12.63 14.38 -4.37
C SER A 31 12.18 14.44 -2.90
N LEU A 32 13.07 14.08 -1.97
CA LEU A 32 12.78 14.19 -0.54
C LEU A 32 12.33 15.60 -0.17
N LYS A 33 13.06 16.63 -0.65
CA LYS A 33 12.72 18.03 -0.33
C LYS A 33 11.33 18.40 -0.82
N GLU A 34 11.02 18.12 -2.09
CA GLU A 34 9.70 18.43 -2.67
C GLU A 34 8.58 17.66 -1.98
N SER A 35 8.83 16.39 -1.59
CA SER A 35 7.87 15.57 -0.84
C SER A 35 7.56 16.18 0.53
N LEU A 36 8.58 16.58 1.27
CA LEU A 36 8.41 17.21 2.58
C LEU A 36 7.72 18.58 2.47
N ASP A 37 8.12 19.40 1.49
CA ASP A 37 7.48 20.69 1.20
C ASP A 37 5.97 20.50 0.88
N LEU A 38 5.63 19.50 0.06
CA LEU A 38 4.24 19.20 -0.32
C LEU A 38 3.40 18.71 0.87
N LEU A 39 3.93 17.75 1.63
CA LEU A 39 3.20 17.06 2.68
C LEU A 39 3.07 17.89 3.97
N CYS A 40 3.90 18.93 4.14
CA CYS A 40 3.88 19.82 5.29
C CYS A 40 3.33 21.24 4.97
N ASP A 41 2.94 21.53 3.72
CA ASP A 41 2.37 22.83 3.35
C ASP A 41 0.89 22.93 3.76
N GLY A 42 0.61 23.60 4.87
CA GLY A 42 -0.75 23.87 5.37
C GLY A 42 -1.50 24.98 4.62
N THR A 43 -0.87 25.66 3.64
CA THR A 43 -1.47 26.80 2.92
C THR A 43 -2.21 26.38 1.64
N ARG A 44 -2.00 25.13 1.19
CA ARG A 44 -2.60 24.61 -0.05
C ARG A 44 -4.10 24.41 0.09
N GLU A 45 -4.84 24.69 -0.98
CA GLU A 45 -6.27 24.42 -1.05
C GLU A 45 -6.56 22.91 -0.92
N HIS A 46 -5.80 22.07 -1.64
CA HIS A 46 -5.88 20.61 -1.57
C HIS A 46 -4.67 20.08 -0.79
N ARG A 47 -4.84 19.97 0.52
CA ARG A 47 -3.80 19.48 1.41
C ARG A 47 -3.71 17.96 1.37
N VAL A 48 -2.48 17.47 1.35
CA VAL A 48 -2.14 16.04 1.47
C VAL A 48 -1.13 15.86 2.58
N SER A 49 -1.02 14.67 3.11
CA SER A 49 -0.03 14.32 4.13
C SER A 49 0.16 12.80 4.20
N ALA A 50 1.20 12.37 4.89
CA ALA A 50 1.43 10.97 5.27
C ALA A 50 1.90 10.92 6.73
N HIS A 51 1.87 9.74 7.34
CA HIS A 51 2.41 9.56 8.68
C HIS A 51 3.94 9.58 8.66
N TYR A 52 4.51 8.99 7.61
CA TYR A 52 5.94 8.85 7.43
C TYR A 52 6.36 9.15 5.99
N VAL A 53 7.54 9.75 5.86
CA VAL A 53 8.31 9.80 4.60
C VAL A 53 9.62 9.07 4.83
N LEU A 54 9.94 8.13 3.95
CA LEU A 54 11.16 7.34 3.99
C LEU A 54 12.09 7.78 2.86
N ALA A 55 13.21 8.38 3.22
CA ALA A 55 14.24 8.85 2.28
C ALA A 55 15.03 7.68 1.67
N GLU A 56 15.71 7.92 0.55
CA GLU A 56 16.50 6.90 -0.17
C GLU A 56 17.71 6.38 0.64
N ASP A 57 18.21 7.16 1.59
CA ASP A 57 19.29 6.77 2.52
C ASP A 57 18.78 5.95 3.73
N GLY A 58 17.47 5.74 3.84
CA GLY A 58 16.82 5.03 4.94
C GLY A 58 16.44 5.92 6.13
N MET A 59 16.61 7.25 6.04
CA MET A 59 16.12 8.18 7.06
C MET A 59 14.60 8.24 7.05
N VAL A 60 13.98 8.11 8.22
CA VAL A 60 12.54 8.21 8.40
C VAL A 60 12.17 9.61 8.90
N HIS A 61 11.27 10.29 8.20
CA HIS A 61 10.66 11.54 8.64
C HIS A 61 9.26 11.25 9.17
N ARG A 62 9.00 11.60 10.44
CA ARG A 62 7.69 11.47 11.08
C ARG A 62 6.92 12.78 10.91
N LEU A 63 5.81 12.75 10.15
CA LEU A 63 5.06 13.94 9.81
C LEU A 63 3.75 14.06 10.59
N VAL A 64 2.92 13.00 10.56
CA VAL A 64 1.63 12.96 11.27
C VAL A 64 1.67 11.84 12.30
N PRO A 65 1.32 12.10 13.57
CA PRO A 65 1.20 11.04 14.58
C PRO A 65 0.18 9.97 14.16
N GLU A 66 0.42 8.70 14.50
CA GLU A 66 -0.45 7.58 14.07
C GLU A 66 -1.86 7.65 14.67
N ASP A 67 -2.04 8.32 15.82
CA ASP A 67 -3.34 8.59 16.42
C ASP A 67 -4.14 9.70 15.72
N ARG A 68 -3.57 10.32 14.68
CA ARG A 68 -4.23 11.30 13.81
C ARG A 68 -4.49 10.73 12.42
N VAL A 69 -5.41 11.34 11.69
CA VAL A 69 -5.68 11.02 10.30
C VAL A 69 -4.74 11.82 9.41
N ALA A 70 -3.89 11.14 8.66
CA ALA A 70 -3.16 11.73 7.52
C ALA A 70 -3.97 11.56 6.22
N TRP A 71 -3.77 12.44 5.25
CA TRP A 71 -4.54 12.48 4.00
C TRP A 71 -3.72 11.95 2.83
N HIS A 72 -3.52 10.62 2.77
CA HIS A 72 -2.68 9.93 1.78
C HIS A 72 -3.46 9.00 0.83
N ALA A 73 -4.58 8.40 1.29
CA ALA A 73 -5.29 7.38 0.52
C ALA A 73 -6.33 7.96 -0.46
N GLY A 74 -6.85 9.16 -0.17
CA GLY A 74 -7.89 9.80 -0.98
C GLY A 74 -9.13 8.92 -1.17
N ARG A 75 -9.70 8.92 -2.38
CA ARG A 75 -10.77 7.98 -2.76
C ARG A 75 -10.17 6.58 -2.87
N SER A 76 -10.53 5.72 -1.97
CA SER A 76 -9.92 4.41 -1.79
C SER A 76 -10.93 3.40 -1.28
N HIS A 77 -10.68 2.11 -1.57
CA HIS A 77 -11.50 1.01 -1.11
C HIS A 77 -10.63 -0.19 -0.76
N TRP A 78 -10.89 -0.83 0.39
CA TRP A 78 -10.31 -2.12 0.75
C TRP A 78 -11.26 -2.90 1.67
N ARG A 79 -11.53 -4.17 1.34
CA ARG A 79 -12.37 -5.08 2.16
C ARG A 79 -13.73 -4.47 2.52
N GLY A 80 -14.45 -3.93 1.54
CA GLY A 80 -15.78 -3.35 1.73
C GLY A 80 -15.82 -1.98 2.41
N ARG A 81 -14.65 -1.38 2.71
CA ARG A 81 -14.56 -0.04 3.31
C ARG A 81 -13.99 0.97 2.33
N GLU A 82 -14.52 2.17 2.39
CA GLU A 82 -14.06 3.33 1.61
C GLU A 82 -13.34 4.35 2.50
N ALA A 83 -12.70 5.34 1.87
CA ALA A 83 -12.07 6.49 2.54
C ALA A 83 -11.08 6.06 3.65
N LEU A 84 -10.11 5.23 3.31
CA LEU A 84 -9.22 4.53 4.24
C LEU A 84 -8.31 5.41 5.10
N ASN A 85 -8.23 6.73 4.87
CA ASN A 85 -7.44 7.62 5.72
C ASN A 85 -7.71 7.44 7.21
N ALA A 86 -8.99 7.23 7.58
CA ALA A 86 -9.39 7.10 8.99
C ALA A 86 -8.93 5.80 9.65
N THR A 87 -8.62 4.75 8.89
CA THR A 87 -8.31 3.41 9.41
C THR A 87 -6.92 2.91 8.99
N SER A 88 -6.10 3.79 8.40
CA SER A 88 -4.79 3.41 7.91
C SER A 88 -3.65 4.26 8.47
N VAL A 89 -2.43 3.70 8.35
CA VAL A 89 -1.17 4.43 8.39
C VAL A 89 -0.61 4.48 6.97
N GLY A 90 -0.18 5.65 6.49
CA GLY A 90 0.44 5.83 5.18
C GLY A 90 1.93 6.10 5.30
N VAL A 91 2.72 5.43 4.47
CA VAL A 91 4.17 5.62 4.33
C VAL A 91 4.48 6.02 2.89
N GLU A 92 5.01 7.22 2.72
CA GLU A 92 5.54 7.72 1.45
C GLU A 92 7.01 7.35 1.32
N ILE A 93 7.38 6.66 0.28
CA ILE A 93 8.73 6.16 0.03
C ILE A 93 9.31 7.01 -1.11
N VAL A 94 10.37 7.74 -0.83
CA VAL A 94 10.98 8.61 -1.83
C VAL A 94 11.51 7.77 -2.99
N ASN A 95 10.94 8.01 -4.16
CA ASN A 95 11.39 7.47 -5.43
C ASN A 95 11.03 8.48 -6.53
N LEU A 96 12.03 9.23 -7.01
CA LEU A 96 11.85 10.32 -7.97
C LEU A 96 11.34 9.85 -9.35
N HIS A 97 11.55 8.59 -9.68
CA HIS A 97 11.32 8.07 -11.03
C HIS A 97 10.20 7.02 -11.10
N GLY A 98 9.53 6.74 -9.98
CA GLY A 98 8.44 5.76 -9.93
C GLY A 98 8.86 4.38 -10.45
N ASP A 99 8.13 3.86 -11.44
CA ASP A 99 8.38 2.52 -12.02
C ASP A 99 9.69 2.37 -12.81
N ARG A 100 10.51 3.41 -12.94
CA ARG A 100 11.75 3.38 -13.73
C ARG A 100 12.98 2.99 -12.92
N HIS A 101 12.97 3.16 -11.61
CA HIS A 101 14.11 2.93 -10.74
C HIS A 101 13.77 1.95 -9.61
N ASP A 102 14.75 1.13 -9.28
CA ASP A 102 14.68 0.24 -8.14
C ASP A 102 14.86 1.04 -6.83
N TYR A 103 14.34 0.51 -5.75
CA TYR A 103 14.48 1.08 -4.43
C TYR A 103 15.84 0.72 -3.83
N PRO A 104 16.61 1.66 -3.26
CA PRO A 104 17.88 1.39 -2.60
C PRO A 104 17.76 0.34 -1.49
N ILE A 105 18.76 -0.53 -1.35
CA ILE A 105 18.76 -1.59 -0.33
C ILE A 105 18.60 -1.03 1.08
N GLN A 106 19.30 0.06 1.41
CA GLN A 106 19.18 0.71 2.72
C GLN A 106 17.78 1.27 2.98
N GLN A 107 17.11 1.78 1.95
CA GLN A 107 15.74 2.26 2.04
C GLN A 107 14.77 1.08 2.34
N ILE A 108 14.90 -0.03 1.63
CA ILE A 108 14.06 -1.21 1.87
C ILE A 108 14.34 -1.84 3.24
N ALA A 109 15.59 -1.88 3.70
CA ALA A 109 15.91 -2.33 5.05
C ALA A 109 15.24 -1.45 6.12
N ALA A 110 15.31 -0.13 5.98
CA ALA A 110 14.64 0.81 6.89
C ALA A 110 13.11 0.71 6.81
N LEU A 111 12.54 0.48 5.61
CA LEU A 111 11.11 0.25 5.42
C LEU A 111 10.63 -0.99 6.19
N ILE A 112 11.36 -2.09 6.12
CA ILE A 112 11.04 -3.33 6.84
C ILE A 112 10.99 -3.06 8.35
N GLU A 113 11.98 -2.37 8.91
CA GLU A 113 12.00 -2.01 10.34
C GLU A 113 10.83 -1.08 10.70
N LEU A 114 10.53 -0.08 9.86
CA LEU A 114 9.39 0.83 10.06
C LEU A 114 8.07 0.07 10.06
N CYS A 115 7.83 -0.78 9.05
CA CYS A 115 6.61 -1.57 8.94
C CYS A 115 6.43 -2.52 10.14
N ARG A 116 7.50 -3.20 10.59
CA ARG A 116 7.45 -4.04 11.80
C ARG A 116 7.06 -3.24 13.03
N GLY A 117 7.62 -2.03 13.18
CA GLY A 117 7.27 -1.13 14.28
C GLY A 117 5.81 -0.70 14.24
N ILE A 118 5.28 -0.32 13.06
CA ILE A 118 3.87 0.04 12.86
C ILE A 118 2.96 -1.15 13.18
N ILE A 119 3.20 -2.32 12.59
CA ILE A 119 2.40 -3.54 12.82
C ILE A 119 2.44 -3.95 14.30
N GLY A 120 3.59 -3.82 14.96
CA GLY A 120 3.70 -4.11 16.39
C GLY A 120 2.85 -3.20 17.28
N ARG A 121 2.66 -1.93 16.90
CA ARG A 121 1.76 -0.99 17.58
C ARG A 121 0.29 -1.19 17.21
N HIS A 122 0.02 -1.70 16.00
CA HIS A 122 -1.31 -1.90 15.46
C HIS A 122 -1.51 -3.36 15.00
N PRO A 123 -1.68 -4.32 15.92
CA PRO A 123 -1.76 -5.75 15.60
C PRO A 123 -3.00 -6.15 14.75
N ALA A 124 -3.96 -5.23 14.59
CA ALA A 124 -5.06 -5.41 13.64
C ALA A 124 -4.63 -5.29 12.17
N ILE A 125 -3.41 -4.78 11.89
CA ILE A 125 -2.82 -4.79 10.56
C ILE A 125 -2.32 -6.21 10.26
N VAL A 126 -3.22 -7.05 9.76
CA VAL A 126 -2.87 -8.41 9.32
C VAL A 126 -2.17 -8.39 7.94
N PRO A 127 -1.46 -9.46 7.52
CA PRO A 127 -0.67 -9.46 6.28
C PRO A 127 -1.44 -8.99 5.03
N ARG A 128 -2.71 -9.37 4.85
CA ARG A 128 -3.53 -8.92 3.70
C ARG A 128 -3.87 -7.43 3.72
N ASN A 129 -3.72 -6.76 4.86
CA ASN A 129 -4.00 -5.33 5.03
C ASN A 129 -2.76 -4.45 4.90
N VAL A 130 -1.61 -5.01 4.53
CA VAL A 130 -0.45 -4.25 4.04
C VAL A 130 -0.60 -4.15 2.52
N VAL A 131 -0.89 -2.97 2.01
CA VAL A 131 -1.32 -2.74 0.63
C VAL A 131 -0.55 -1.60 -0.03
N GLY A 132 -0.52 -1.59 -1.35
CA GLY A 132 -0.10 -0.43 -2.14
C GLY A 132 -1.28 0.52 -2.40
N HIS A 133 -0.99 1.76 -2.73
CA HIS A 133 -2.04 2.70 -3.14
C HIS A 133 -2.78 2.20 -4.40
N SER A 134 -2.08 1.55 -5.33
CA SER A 134 -2.68 0.91 -6.50
C SER A 134 -3.69 -0.18 -6.15
N ASP A 135 -3.51 -0.91 -5.04
CA ASP A 135 -4.44 -1.95 -4.61
C ASP A 135 -5.79 -1.36 -4.17
N ILE A 136 -5.75 -0.23 -3.46
CA ILE A 136 -6.92 0.42 -2.86
C ILE A 136 -7.57 1.47 -3.77
N ALA A 137 -6.89 1.86 -4.85
CA ALA A 137 -7.36 2.83 -5.83
C ALA A 137 -6.97 2.45 -7.27
N PRO A 138 -7.36 1.24 -7.75
CA PRO A 138 -7.07 0.77 -9.10
C PRO A 138 -7.40 1.82 -10.15
N LYS A 139 -6.66 1.84 -11.27
CA LYS A 139 -6.74 2.84 -12.36
C LYS A 139 -6.30 4.25 -11.96
N ARG A 140 -6.69 4.74 -10.78
CA ARG A 140 -6.35 6.09 -10.32
C ARG A 140 -4.90 6.21 -9.86
N LYS A 141 -4.35 5.11 -9.32
CA LYS A 141 -3.02 5.06 -8.71
C LYS A 141 -2.23 3.85 -9.19
N ILE A 142 -0.91 4.02 -9.25
CA ILE A 142 0.03 2.96 -9.63
C ILE A 142 1.12 2.71 -8.57
N ASP A 143 1.26 3.61 -7.61
CA ASP A 143 2.25 3.52 -6.52
C ASP A 143 1.94 2.34 -5.54
N PRO A 144 2.96 1.70 -4.97
CA PRO A 144 4.40 1.95 -5.06
C PRO A 144 5.08 1.36 -6.31
N GLY A 145 4.33 0.93 -7.33
CA GLY A 145 4.80 0.56 -8.64
C GLY A 145 5.32 -0.87 -8.79
N ILE A 146 5.68 -1.22 -10.05
CA ILE A 146 6.11 -2.58 -10.42
C ILE A 146 7.54 -2.91 -9.94
N ARG A 147 8.36 -1.90 -9.63
CA ARG A 147 9.72 -2.06 -9.10
C ARG A 147 9.76 -2.24 -7.58
N PHE A 148 8.62 -2.08 -6.91
CA PHE A 148 8.57 -2.21 -5.47
C PHE A 148 8.76 -3.69 -5.04
N PRO A 149 9.69 -3.98 -4.11
CA PRO A 149 10.10 -5.36 -3.81
C PRO A 149 9.16 -6.06 -2.83
N TRP A 150 7.88 -6.24 -3.20
CA TRP A 150 6.86 -6.90 -2.38
C TRP A 150 7.27 -8.27 -1.85
N ALA A 151 7.95 -9.08 -2.68
CA ALA A 151 8.45 -10.40 -2.28
C ALA A 151 9.45 -10.32 -1.11
N THR A 152 10.32 -9.29 -1.10
CA THR A 152 11.30 -9.06 -0.02
C THR A 152 10.61 -8.68 1.29
N LEU A 153 9.57 -7.83 1.22
CA LEU A 153 8.77 -7.48 2.39
C LEU A 153 8.05 -8.71 2.95
N ALA A 154 7.42 -9.50 2.09
CA ALA A 154 6.70 -10.71 2.49
C ALA A 154 7.64 -11.77 3.10
N ALA A 155 8.85 -11.95 2.56
CA ALA A 155 9.89 -12.79 3.17
C ALA A 155 10.31 -12.31 4.55
N SER A 156 10.07 -11.03 4.87
CA SER A 156 10.30 -10.42 6.19
C SER A 156 9.06 -10.42 7.09
N GLY A 157 7.98 -11.11 6.68
CA GLY A 157 6.71 -11.20 7.41
C GLY A 157 5.77 -10.01 7.19
N ILE A 158 5.99 -9.17 6.18
CA ILE A 158 5.21 -7.95 5.92
C ILE A 158 4.42 -8.11 4.61
N GLY A 159 3.10 -8.20 4.75
CA GLY A 159 2.21 -8.39 3.62
C GLY A 159 2.13 -9.83 3.13
N LEU A 160 1.37 -10.03 2.05
CA LEU A 160 1.18 -11.32 1.39
C LEU A 160 2.07 -11.42 0.16
N TRP A 161 2.50 -12.65 -0.15
CA TRP A 161 3.11 -13.02 -1.41
C TRP A 161 2.69 -14.45 -1.81
N PRO A 162 2.39 -14.70 -3.09
CA PRO A 162 1.96 -16.03 -3.54
C PRO A 162 3.07 -17.07 -3.38
N ARG A 163 2.68 -18.29 -3.02
CA ARG A 163 3.55 -19.46 -2.98
C ARG A 163 3.67 -20.06 -4.38
N PRO A 164 4.81 -20.67 -4.73
CA PRO A 164 4.97 -21.31 -6.03
C PRO A 164 4.10 -22.57 -6.15
N GLY A 165 3.68 -22.89 -7.39
CA GLY A 165 2.99 -24.14 -7.69
C GLY A 165 1.48 -24.18 -7.39
N ALA A 166 0.88 -23.03 -7.12
CA ALA A 166 -0.57 -22.91 -6.92
C ALA A 166 -1.38 -23.31 -8.16
N ARG A 167 -2.58 -23.85 -7.95
CA ARG A 167 -3.50 -24.20 -9.03
C ARG A 167 -4.29 -22.97 -9.48
N PRO A 168 -4.59 -22.85 -10.78
CA PRO A 168 -5.43 -21.75 -11.25
C PRO A 168 -6.80 -21.75 -10.59
N LEU A 169 -7.24 -20.59 -10.14
CA LEU A 169 -8.57 -20.34 -9.64
C LEU A 169 -9.62 -20.74 -10.69
N VAL A 170 -10.56 -21.56 -10.28
CA VAL A 170 -11.76 -21.88 -11.07
C VAL A 170 -12.91 -20.98 -10.55
N GLY A 171 -13.52 -20.20 -11.45
CA GLY A 171 -14.65 -19.34 -11.09
C GLY A 171 -14.45 -17.86 -11.43
N ASP A 172 -15.27 -17.01 -10.82
CA ASP A 172 -15.34 -15.58 -11.07
C ASP A 172 -14.14 -14.85 -10.45
N VAL A 173 -13.35 -14.21 -11.31
CA VAL A 173 -12.15 -13.45 -10.92
C VAL A 173 -12.51 -12.20 -10.12
N GLN A 174 -13.59 -11.50 -10.49
CA GLN A 174 -14.02 -10.30 -9.79
C GLN A 174 -14.44 -10.61 -8.35
N ALA A 175 -15.23 -11.67 -8.16
CA ALA A 175 -15.61 -12.14 -6.83
C ALA A 175 -14.38 -12.54 -5.99
N ALA A 176 -13.42 -13.22 -6.61
CA ALA A 176 -12.17 -13.63 -5.96
C ALA A 176 -11.31 -12.42 -5.53
N LEU A 177 -11.18 -11.40 -6.39
CA LEU A 177 -10.48 -10.16 -6.06
C LEU A 177 -11.17 -9.41 -4.91
N GLN A 178 -12.51 -9.37 -4.89
CA GLN A 178 -13.25 -8.79 -3.77
C GLN A 178 -13.03 -9.56 -2.46
N CYS A 179 -13.01 -10.89 -2.49
CA CYS A 179 -12.69 -11.71 -1.33
C CYS A 179 -11.29 -11.42 -0.78
N LEU A 180 -10.33 -11.12 -1.66
CA LEU A 180 -8.98 -10.71 -1.25
C LEU A 180 -8.99 -9.30 -0.62
N GLY A 181 -9.88 -8.41 -1.08
CA GLY A 181 -10.04 -7.06 -0.54
C GLY A 181 -10.19 -5.95 -1.57
N TYR A 182 -9.96 -6.23 -2.84
CA TYR A 182 -10.06 -5.25 -3.93
C TYR A 182 -11.49 -4.68 -4.07
N PRO A 183 -11.65 -3.48 -4.67
CA PRO A 183 -12.97 -2.87 -4.85
C PRO A 183 -13.89 -3.72 -5.75
N PRO A 184 -15.21 -3.61 -5.57
CA PRO A 184 -16.15 -4.11 -6.55
C PRO A 184 -16.02 -3.35 -7.88
N ALA A 185 -16.48 -3.95 -8.98
CA ALA A 185 -16.44 -3.34 -10.32
C ALA A 185 -17.34 -2.09 -10.49
N PHE A 186 -17.72 -1.43 -9.40
CA PHE A 186 -18.53 -0.21 -9.41
C PHE A 186 -17.66 1.00 -9.74
N GLY A 187 -17.72 1.45 -11.00
CA GLY A 187 -16.95 2.61 -11.48
C GLY A 187 -15.48 2.33 -11.79
N VAL A 188 -15.02 1.08 -11.62
CA VAL A 188 -13.67 0.60 -12.00
C VAL A 188 -13.85 -0.70 -12.79
N ALA A 189 -13.26 -0.80 -13.98
CA ALA A 189 -13.36 -2.01 -14.79
C ALA A 189 -12.60 -3.17 -14.13
N THR A 190 -13.06 -4.41 -14.31
CA THR A 190 -12.38 -5.61 -13.77
C THR A 190 -10.94 -5.69 -14.27
N GLU A 191 -10.69 -5.30 -15.51
CA GLU A 191 -9.35 -5.26 -16.12
C GLU A 191 -8.41 -4.31 -15.36
N ASP A 192 -8.89 -3.15 -14.92
CA ASP A 192 -8.10 -2.19 -14.11
C ASP A 192 -7.76 -2.78 -12.72
N ILE A 193 -8.67 -3.56 -12.13
CA ILE A 193 -8.45 -4.23 -10.84
C ILE A 193 -7.46 -5.39 -11.00
N VAL A 194 -7.60 -6.18 -12.07
CA VAL A 194 -6.63 -7.23 -12.43
C VAL A 194 -5.25 -6.63 -12.67
N ALA A 195 -5.16 -5.50 -13.38
CA ALA A 195 -3.89 -4.82 -13.60
C ALA A 195 -3.25 -4.33 -12.28
N ALA A 196 -4.04 -3.84 -11.32
CA ALA A 196 -3.55 -3.47 -9.99
C ALA A 196 -3.01 -4.70 -9.23
N PHE A 197 -3.75 -5.81 -9.26
CA PHE A 197 -3.32 -7.09 -8.71
C PHE A 197 -1.99 -7.56 -9.34
N GLN A 198 -1.90 -7.55 -10.67
CA GLN A 198 -0.70 -7.93 -11.41
C GLN A 198 0.50 -7.04 -11.08
N ARG A 199 0.30 -5.72 -10.96
CA ARG A 199 1.35 -4.77 -10.60
C ARG A 199 2.05 -5.17 -9.31
N ARG A 200 1.31 -5.70 -8.36
CA ARG A 200 1.85 -6.17 -7.09
C ARG A 200 2.41 -7.60 -7.19
N PHE A 201 1.64 -8.56 -7.67
CA PHE A 201 1.94 -9.99 -7.56
C PHE A 201 2.56 -10.61 -8.80
N ARG A 202 2.55 -9.88 -9.92
CA ARG A 202 3.09 -10.32 -11.21
C ARG A 202 3.64 -9.14 -12.03
N PRO A 203 4.60 -8.38 -11.51
CA PRO A 203 5.05 -7.13 -12.12
C PRO A 203 5.69 -7.30 -13.52
N ALA A 204 6.13 -8.52 -13.88
CA ALA A 204 6.69 -8.81 -15.20
C ALA A 204 5.67 -8.67 -16.34
N LYS A 205 4.35 -8.74 -16.05
CA LYS A 205 3.31 -8.64 -17.08
C LYS A 205 2.01 -8.07 -16.48
N VAL A 206 1.82 -6.78 -16.67
CA VAL A 206 0.65 -6.02 -16.20
C VAL A 206 -0.20 -5.66 -17.42
N ASP A 207 -1.17 -6.51 -17.76
CA ASP A 207 -2.02 -6.36 -18.95
C ASP A 207 -3.53 -6.36 -18.66
N GLY A 208 -3.93 -6.54 -17.40
CA GLY A 208 -5.33 -6.60 -16.99
C GLY A 208 -6.04 -7.90 -17.38
N ILE A 209 -5.32 -8.89 -17.93
CA ILE A 209 -5.88 -10.17 -18.37
C ILE A 209 -5.70 -11.22 -17.26
N ALA A 210 -6.79 -11.75 -16.75
CA ALA A 210 -6.77 -12.83 -15.77
C ALA A 210 -6.44 -14.18 -16.42
N ASP A 211 -5.22 -14.31 -16.97
CA ASP A 211 -4.69 -15.53 -17.57
C ASP A 211 -4.43 -16.64 -16.51
N PRO A 212 -4.08 -17.88 -16.90
CA PRO A 212 -3.88 -18.97 -15.96
C PRO A 212 -2.88 -18.69 -14.85
N GLU A 213 -1.80 -17.92 -15.12
CA GLU A 213 -0.82 -17.54 -14.10
C GLU A 213 -1.43 -16.57 -13.09
N THR A 214 -2.07 -15.49 -13.53
CA THR A 214 -2.77 -14.54 -12.67
C THR A 214 -3.81 -15.25 -11.79
N ARG A 215 -4.58 -16.20 -12.35
CA ARG A 215 -5.55 -17.01 -11.62
C ARG A 215 -4.91 -17.92 -10.58
N ALA A 216 -3.73 -18.48 -10.87
CA ALA A 216 -2.99 -19.32 -9.91
C ALA A 216 -2.52 -18.49 -8.70
N LEU A 217 -1.94 -17.31 -8.96
CA LEU A 217 -1.51 -16.39 -7.90
C LEU A 217 -2.69 -15.95 -7.01
N LEU A 218 -3.82 -15.60 -7.62
CA LEU A 218 -5.03 -15.20 -6.90
C LEU A 218 -5.60 -16.36 -6.06
N GLY A 219 -5.62 -17.58 -6.62
CA GLY A 219 -6.09 -18.79 -5.92
C GLY A 219 -5.29 -19.06 -4.65
N ASP A 220 -3.95 -19.01 -4.73
CA ASP A 220 -3.09 -19.21 -3.57
C ASP A 220 -3.29 -18.13 -2.50
N LEU A 221 -3.40 -16.86 -2.91
CA LEU A 221 -3.64 -15.78 -1.95
C LEU A 221 -4.98 -15.92 -1.23
N LEU A 222 -6.02 -16.40 -1.93
CA LEU A 222 -7.31 -16.70 -1.30
C LEU A 222 -7.20 -17.83 -0.27
N GLU A 223 -6.45 -18.89 -0.57
CA GLU A 223 -6.18 -19.95 0.41
C GLU A 223 -5.46 -19.41 1.65
N GLN A 224 -4.46 -18.53 1.45
CA GLN A 224 -3.74 -17.92 2.55
C GLN A 224 -4.66 -17.08 3.45
N VAL A 225 -5.56 -16.28 2.89
CA VAL A 225 -6.48 -15.43 3.69
C VAL A 225 -7.63 -16.22 4.29
N GLY A 226 -8.08 -17.31 3.66
CA GLY A 226 -9.06 -18.23 4.21
C GLY A 226 -8.52 -19.03 5.40
N ALA A 227 -7.24 -19.36 5.41
CA ALA A 227 -6.57 -20.01 6.54
C ALA A 227 -6.34 -19.08 7.75
N GLN A 228 -6.51 -17.75 7.57
CA GLN A 228 -6.33 -16.73 8.61
C GLN A 228 -7.66 -16.24 9.21
N ALA A 229 -8.80 -16.71 8.71
CA ALA A 229 -10.14 -16.39 9.18
C ALA A 229 -10.62 -17.43 10.19
#